data_8a713565df003f23da2b66486a470707
#
_entry.id   8a713565df003f23da2b66486a470707
#
_cell.length_a   1.000
_cell.length_b   1.000
_cell.length_c   1.000
_cell.angle_alpha   90.00
_cell.angle_beta   90.00
_cell.angle_gamma   90.00
#
_symmetry.space_group_name_H-M   'P 1'
#
loop_
_entity.id
_entity.type
_entity.pdbx_description
1 polymer ?
#
loop_
_entity_poly.entity_id
_entity_poly.type
_entity_poly.pdbx_seq_one_letter_code
_entity_poly.pdbx_strand_id
1 'polypeptide(L)'
;MKYVKEVGLYLPDDARPQNKGYGDAGASWRRRALKGFRAMSGSAQEDIDFNNYTMRQRARMLYMAAPIATSAIKTNRTNVIGNGLRLKSRIDREVLGMSAEQADVWQKKTEREFQLWAGRKKACDATGINNFYGLQQLALMSWLLSGDCIGVIKQYDTDRMYPYSLRIHLVEADRVATPIDGNGITALCTTGKDPNTGNVIYDGVEVDENGAIVAYHIRNTYPYELGAVQKTEWKR
;
A
#
# COMPACT_ATOMS: atom_id res chain seq x y z
N MET A 1 52.04 6.89 20.71
CA MET A 1 50.58 7.10 20.46
C MET A 1 50.42 8.36 19.65
N LYS A 2 49.83 8.22 18.48
CA LYS A 2 49.58 9.37 17.60
C LYS A 2 48.13 9.80 17.73
N TYR A 3 47.89 11.08 17.97
CA TYR A 3 46.54 11.61 18.04
C TYR A 3 45.98 11.76 16.64
N VAL A 4 44.84 11.12 16.35
CA VAL A 4 44.14 11.22 15.09
C VAL A 4 42.99 12.19 15.29
N LYS A 5 43.15 13.42 14.84
CA LYS A 5 42.23 14.54 15.01
C LYS A 5 40.84 14.30 14.38
N GLU A 6 40.80 13.47 13.35
CA GLU A 6 39.53 13.13 12.64
C GLU A 6 38.65 12.18 13.40
N VAL A 7 39.19 11.45 14.36
CA VAL A 7 38.46 10.39 15.12
C VAL A 7 38.48 10.72 16.62
N GLY A 8 39.20 11.74 17.07
CA GLY A 8 39.31 12.13 18.47
C GLY A 8 39.96 11.08 19.38
N LEU A 9 40.76 10.16 18.83
CA LEU A 9 41.34 9.02 19.53
C LEU A 9 42.86 9.00 19.41
N TYR A 10 43.52 8.61 20.49
CA TYR A 10 44.96 8.27 20.51
C TYR A 10 45.12 6.83 20.04
N LEU A 11 45.81 6.63 18.92
CA LEU A 11 46.14 5.31 18.40
C LEU A 11 47.62 5.02 18.56
N PRO A 12 48.05 3.75 18.72
CA PRO A 12 49.46 3.36 18.60
C PRO A 12 50.01 3.82 17.26
N ASP A 13 51.30 4.15 17.21
CA ASP A 13 51.94 4.70 16.00
C ASP A 13 51.92 3.77 14.80
N ASP A 14 51.76 2.46 15.03
CA ASP A 14 51.63 1.37 14.03
C ASP A 14 50.20 1.00 13.71
N ALA A 15 49.24 1.52 14.43
CA ALA A 15 47.82 1.19 14.20
C ALA A 15 47.26 1.94 12.99
N ARG A 16 46.98 1.21 11.93
CA ARG A 16 46.17 1.71 10.82
C ARG A 16 44.72 1.62 11.21
N PRO A 17 43.91 2.71 11.11
CA PRO A 17 42.49 2.60 11.33
C PRO A 17 41.91 1.60 10.32
N GLN A 18 41.44 0.47 10.82
CA GLN A 18 40.91 -0.62 9.99
C GLN A 18 39.50 -0.30 9.46
N ASN A 19 38.80 0.60 10.12
CA ASN A 19 37.45 1.00 9.72
C ASN A 19 37.23 2.47 9.97
N LYS A 20 36.88 3.21 8.92
CA LYS A 20 36.51 4.64 8.96
C LYS A 20 34.98 4.82 8.98
N GLY A 21 34.23 3.78 9.28
CA GLY A 21 32.80 3.77 9.28
C GLY A 21 32.20 4.07 7.89
N TYR A 22 31.06 4.73 7.87
CA TYR A 22 30.37 5.05 6.63
C TYR A 22 31.16 5.99 5.68
N GLY A 23 32.18 6.67 6.15
CA GLY A 23 33.08 7.49 5.32
C GLY A 23 33.78 6.68 4.21
N ASP A 24 34.13 5.43 4.48
CA ASP A 24 34.69 4.51 3.47
C ASP A 24 33.58 3.93 2.57
N ALA A 25 32.36 3.82 3.05
CA ALA A 25 31.19 3.33 2.32
C ALA A 25 30.46 4.42 1.51
N GLY A 26 31.02 5.64 1.39
CA GLY A 26 30.44 6.68 0.55
C GLY A 26 29.96 7.95 1.27
N ALA A 27 29.93 7.97 2.60
CA ALA A 27 29.56 9.16 3.38
C ALA A 27 30.70 10.19 3.52
N SER A 28 31.53 10.33 2.49
CA SER A 28 32.69 11.22 2.51
C SER A 28 32.50 12.42 1.56
N TRP A 29 32.57 13.62 2.10
CA TRP A 29 32.57 14.85 1.31
C TRP A 29 33.94 15.15 0.64
N ARG A 30 35.00 14.44 1.06
CA ARG A 30 36.38 14.67 0.61
C ARG A 30 36.78 13.78 -0.56
N ARG A 31 36.08 12.66 -0.80
CA ARG A 31 36.39 11.77 -1.92
C ARG A 31 36.08 12.44 -3.25
N ARG A 32 37.05 12.45 -4.15
CA ARG A 32 36.93 13.08 -5.48
C ARG A 32 35.75 12.55 -6.27
N ALA A 33 35.46 11.25 -6.19
CA ALA A 33 34.35 10.61 -6.85
C ALA A 33 32.97 11.07 -6.31
N LEU A 34 32.90 11.58 -5.07
CA LEU A 34 31.67 12.01 -4.42
C LEU A 34 31.57 13.54 -4.26
N LYS A 35 32.58 14.28 -4.74
CA LYS A 35 32.69 15.74 -4.63
C LYS A 35 31.65 16.48 -5.44
N GLY A 36 30.60 16.20 -5.70
CA GLY A 36 29.50 16.86 -6.40
C GLY A 36 28.19 16.15 -6.17
N PHE A 37 28.27 15.00 -5.52
CA PHE A 37 27.10 14.23 -5.15
C PHE A 37 26.46 14.82 -3.90
N ARG A 38 25.35 15.51 -4.10
CA ARG A 38 24.54 16.05 -3.01
C ARG A 38 23.31 15.14 -2.87
N ALA A 39 23.38 14.23 -1.92
CA ALA A 39 22.21 13.50 -1.47
C ALA A 39 21.45 14.38 -0.49
N MET A 40 20.23 14.73 -0.81
CA MET A 40 19.30 15.39 0.10
C MET A 40 18.16 14.42 0.35
N SER A 41 17.80 14.23 1.60
CA SER A 41 16.61 13.48 2.00
C SER A 41 15.63 14.46 2.62
N GLY A 42 14.39 14.42 2.16
CA GLY A 42 13.28 15.14 2.73
C GLY A 42 12.41 14.24 3.62
N SER A 43 11.26 14.74 4.00
CA SER A 43 10.19 13.90 4.56
C SER A 43 9.70 12.93 3.51
N ALA A 44 9.06 11.83 3.94
CA ALA A 44 8.45 10.89 3.01
C ALA A 44 7.45 11.57 2.05
N GLN A 45 6.77 12.60 2.53
CA GLN A 45 5.87 13.42 1.73
C GLN A 45 6.62 14.19 0.63
N GLU A 46 7.75 14.83 0.96
CA GLU A 46 8.53 15.59 -0.03
C GLU A 46 9.19 14.67 -1.05
N ASP A 47 9.72 13.53 -0.62
CA ASP A 47 10.43 12.61 -1.50
C ASP A 47 9.49 11.80 -2.41
N ILE A 48 8.28 11.49 -1.95
CA ILE A 48 7.35 10.58 -2.64
C ILE A 48 6.25 11.36 -3.36
N ASP A 49 5.50 12.22 -2.68
CA ASP A 49 4.25 12.78 -3.19
C ASP A 49 4.43 13.59 -4.47
N PHE A 50 5.50 14.38 -4.58
CA PHE A 50 5.80 15.16 -5.79
C PHE A 50 5.97 14.29 -7.04
N ASN A 51 6.45 13.07 -6.86
CA ASN A 51 6.79 12.17 -7.97
C ASN A 51 5.78 11.04 -8.15
N ASN A 52 4.99 10.75 -7.13
CA ASN A 52 4.12 9.56 -7.06
C ASN A 52 3.17 9.47 -8.26
N TYR A 53 2.50 10.57 -8.58
CA TYR A 53 1.61 10.63 -9.75
C TYR A 53 2.33 10.28 -11.06
N THR A 54 3.44 10.94 -11.32
CA THR A 54 4.23 10.70 -12.55
C THR A 54 4.76 9.27 -12.61
N MET A 55 5.20 8.73 -11.48
CA MET A 55 5.69 7.36 -11.38
C MET A 55 4.57 6.35 -11.67
N ARG A 56 3.38 6.53 -11.10
CA ARG A 56 2.21 5.66 -11.37
C ARG A 56 1.84 5.65 -12.85
N GLN A 57 1.79 6.83 -13.48
CA GLN A 57 1.48 6.93 -14.92
C GLN A 57 2.53 6.23 -15.79
N ARG A 58 3.80 6.45 -15.50
CA ARG A 58 4.90 5.80 -16.22
C ARG A 58 4.94 4.29 -16.02
N ALA A 59 4.70 3.82 -14.80
CA ALA A 59 4.63 2.39 -14.49
C ALA A 59 3.51 1.69 -15.26
N ARG A 60 2.32 2.29 -15.34
CA ARG A 60 1.20 1.76 -16.14
C ARG A 60 1.50 1.77 -17.63
N MET A 61 2.07 2.86 -18.13
CA MET A 61 2.48 2.94 -19.53
C MET A 61 3.53 1.88 -19.87
N LEU A 62 4.52 1.69 -18.99
CA LEU A 62 5.53 0.65 -19.16
C LEU A 62 4.92 -0.75 -19.16
N TYR A 63 3.98 -1.01 -18.26
CA TYR A 63 3.26 -2.29 -18.19
C TYR A 63 2.46 -2.56 -19.47
N MET A 64 1.82 -1.55 -20.06
CA MET A 64 1.06 -1.70 -21.30
C MET A 64 1.94 -1.84 -22.54
N ALA A 65 3.06 -1.11 -22.59
CA ALA A 65 3.88 -0.99 -23.79
C ALA A 65 5.06 -1.98 -23.87
N ALA A 66 5.59 -2.45 -22.73
CA ALA A 66 6.79 -3.28 -22.68
C ALA A 66 6.47 -4.73 -22.28
N PRO A 67 6.58 -5.71 -23.18
CA PRO A 67 6.30 -7.12 -22.90
C PRO A 67 7.14 -7.69 -21.73
N ILE A 68 8.39 -7.24 -21.60
CA ILE A 68 9.28 -7.68 -20.50
C ILE A 68 8.73 -7.21 -19.15
N ALA A 69 8.31 -5.95 -19.02
CA ALA A 69 7.73 -5.43 -17.79
C ALA A 69 6.40 -6.14 -17.46
N THR A 70 5.55 -6.33 -18.46
CA THR A 70 4.30 -7.10 -18.33
C THR A 70 4.57 -8.53 -17.86
N SER A 71 5.57 -9.20 -18.43
CA SER A 71 5.96 -10.56 -18.04
C SER A 71 6.46 -10.61 -16.60
N ALA A 72 7.31 -9.66 -16.20
CA ALA A 72 7.83 -9.59 -14.83
C ALA A 72 6.68 -9.46 -13.80
N ILE A 73 5.74 -8.55 -14.01
CA ILE A 73 4.58 -8.36 -13.12
C ILE A 73 3.69 -9.60 -13.09
N LYS A 74 3.38 -10.19 -14.26
CA LYS A 74 2.56 -11.41 -14.34
C LYS A 74 3.24 -12.60 -13.66
N THR A 75 4.56 -12.75 -13.79
CA THR A 75 5.32 -13.81 -13.14
C THR A 75 5.29 -13.64 -11.62
N ASN A 76 5.49 -12.42 -11.10
CA ASN A 76 5.34 -12.14 -9.68
C ASN A 76 3.93 -12.50 -9.19
N ARG A 77 2.88 -12.07 -9.88
CA ARG A 77 1.49 -12.42 -9.54
C ARG A 77 1.30 -13.94 -9.48
N THR A 78 1.81 -14.67 -10.46
CA THR A 78 1.66 -16.12 -10.54
C THR A 78 2.43 -16.83 -9.44
N ASN A 79 3.63 -16.37 -9.11
CA ASN A 79 4.46 -16.99 -8.08
C ASN A 79 4.00 -16.66 -6.65
N VAL A 80 3.50 -15.44 -6.41
CA VAL A 80 3.09 -14.99 -5.07
C VAL A 80 1.66 -15.42 -4.75
N ILE A 81 0.72 -15.18 -5.64
CA ILE A 81 -0.71 -15.47 -5.42
C ILE A 81 -1.11 -16.81 -6.06
N GLY A 82 -0.62 -17.09 -7.27
CA GLY A 82 -0.99 -18.30 -8.01
C GLY A 82 -2.51 -18.43 -8.15
N ASN A 83 -3.05 -19.55 -7.68
CA ASN A 83 -4.49 -19.83 -7.67
C ASN A 83 -5.25 -19.18 -6.50
N GLY A 84 -4.58 -18.31 -5.74
CA GLY A 84 -5.12 -17.61 -4.58
C GLY A 84 -4.71 -18.23 -3.24
N LEU A 85 -4.49 -17.36 -2.27
CA LEU A 85 -4.19 -17.73 -0.89
C LEU A 85 -5.45 -18.25 -0.21
N ARG A 86 -5.36 -19.41 0.42
CA ARG A 86 -6.50 -20.07 1.07
C ARG A 86 -6.45 -19.86 2.58
N LEU A 87 -7.61 -19.73 3.19
CA LEU A 87 -7.71 -19.71 4.64
C LEU A 87 -7.36 -21.08 5.21
N LYS A 88 -6.43 -21.10 6.16
CA LYS A 88 -6.15 -22.21 7.05
C LYS A 88 -6.43 -21.77 8.47
N SER A 89 -7.52 -22.24 9.03
CA SER A 89 -7.92 -21.88 10.38
C SER A 89 -7.01 -22.57 11.42
N ARG A 90 -6.50 -21.78 12.37
CA ARG A 90 -5.74 -22.26 13.54
C ARG A 90 -6.19 -21.47 14.75
N ILE A 91 -7.03 -22.08 15.55
CA ILE A 91 -7.49 -21.46 16.81
C ILE A 91 -6.66 -21.97 17.98
N ASP A 92 -6.46 -21.12 18.97
CA ASP A 92 -5.91 -21.52 20.26
C ASP A 92 -7.02 -22.15 21.09
N ARG A 93 -7.03 -23.49 21.12
CA ARG A 93 -8.02 -24.27 21.82
C ARG A 93 -7.96 -24.13 23.33
N GLU A 94 -6.77 -23.85 23.90
CA GLU A 94 -6.58 -23.72 25.34
C GLU A 94 -7.22 -22.42 25.85
N VAL A 95 -6.98 -21.32 25.12
CA VAL A 95 -7.61 -20.02 25.44
C VAL A 95 -9.12 -20.08 25.31
N LEU A 96 -9.63 -20.84 24.31
CA LEU A 96 -11.06 -20.96 24.07
C LEU A 96 -11.75 -22.06 24.91
N GLY A 97 -10.99 -22.82 25.70
CA GLY A 97 -11.54 -23.93 26.50
C GLY A 97 -12.16 -25.05 25.65
N MET A 98 -11.68 -25.27 24.44
CA MET A 98 -12.21 -26.27 23.51
C MET A 98 -11.43 -27.58 23.57
N SER A 99 -12.14 -28.72 23.40
CA SER A 99 -11.47 -29.98 23.12
C SER A 99 -10.83 -29.99 21.72
N ALA A 100 -9.90 -30.91 21.48
CA ALA A 100 -9.26 -31.05 20.17
C ALA A 100 -10.29 -31.31 19.05
N GLU A 101 -11.27 -32.13 19.33
CA GLU A 101 -12.34 -32.49 18.38
C GLU A 101 -13.26 -31.29 18.10
N GLN A 102 -13.64 -30.55 19.15
CA GLN A 102 -14.44 -29.31 18.96
C GLN A 102 -13.72 -28.28 18.12
N ALA A 103 -12.41 -28.06 18.41
CA ALA A 103 -11.58 -27.15 17.62
C ALA A 103 -11.48 -27.58 16.16
N ASP A 104 -11.29 -28.86 15.86
CA ASP A 104 -11.18 -29.38 14.51
C ASP A 104 -12.51 -29.23 13.74
N VAL A 105 -13.64 -29.55 14.35
CA VAL A 105 -14.97 -29.35 13.75
C VAL A 105 -15.21 -27.87 13.44
N TRP A 106 -14.89 -26.98 14.37
CA TRP A 106 -15.06 -25.54 14.20
C TRP A 106 -14.17 -25.01 13.07
N GLN A 107 -12.89 -25.39 13.05
CA GLN A 107 -11.94 -24.98 12.00
C GLN A 107 -12.39 -25.44 10.62
N LYS A 108 -12.78 -26.70 10.47
CA LYS A 108 -13.30 -27.24 9.20
C LYS A 108 -14.56 -26.51 8.73
N LYS A 109 -15.46 -26.19 9.65
CA LYS A 109 -16.67 -25.43 9.34
C LYS A 109 -16.31 -24.02 8.85
N THR A 110 -15.42 -23.31 9.55
CA THR A 110 -14.99 -21.96 9.19
C THR A 110 -14.29 -21.94 7.83
N GLU A 111 -13.38 -22.86 7.56
CA GLU A 111 -12.71 -22.99 6.26
C GLU A 111 -13.69 -23.23 5.11
N ARG A 112 -14.70 -24.08 5.36
CA ARG A 112 -15.76 -24.36 4.38
C ARG A 112 -16.65 -23.16 4.09
N GLU A 113 -17.08 -22.45 5.12
CA GLU A 113 -17.90 -21.23 4.99
C GLU A 113 -17.12 -20.14 4.23
N PHE A 114 -15.85 -19.94 4.62
CA PHE A 114 -14.96 -19.01 3.90
C PHE A 114 -14.83 -19.39 2.42
N GLN A 115 -14.65 -20.67 2.12
CA GLN A 115 -14.51 -21.14 0.73
C GLN A 115 -15.79 -20.90 -0.09
N LEU A 116 -16.97 -21.06 0.50
CA LEU A 116 -18.26 -20.77 -0.14
C LEU A 116 -18.39 -19.28 -0.47
N TRP A 117 -17.99 -18.41 0.46
CA TRP A 117 -17.96 -16.97 0.24
C TRP A 117 -16.89 -16.58 -0.80
N ALA A 118 -15.66 -17.04 -0.63
CA ALA A 118 -14.51 -16.69 -1.47
C ALA A 118 -14.63 -17.16 -2.92
N GLY A 119 -15.28 -18.32 -3.15
CA GLY A 119 -15.44 -18.89 -4.47
C GLY A 119 -16.49 -18.21 -5.33
N ARG A 120 -17.43 -17.48 -4.74
CA ARG A 120 -18.56 -16.87 -5.45
C ARG A 120 -18.34 -15.38 -5.69
N LYS A 121 -18.26 -14.97 -6.96
CA LYS A 121 -18.03 -13.59 -7.37
C LYS A 121 -18.96 -12.58 -6.70
N LYS A 122 -20.28 -12.85 -6.74
CA LYS A 122 -21.28 -11.96 -6.15
C LYS A 122 -21.36 -12.01 -4.63
N ALA A 123 -20.68 -12.96 -3.98
CA ALA A 123 -20.67 -13.06 -2.53
C ALA A 123 -19.49 -12.27 -1.91
N CYS A 124 -18.35 -12.21 -2.58
CA CYS A 124 -17.15 -11.59 -2.03
C CYS A 124 -16.76 -10.26 -2.69
N ASP A 125 -17.12 -10.05 -3.96
CA ASP A 125 -16.79 -8.85 -4.72
C ASP A 125 -18.02 -7.92 -4.81
N ALA A 126 -17.83 -6.65 -4.42
CA ALA A 126 -18.88 -5.65 -4.54
C ALA A 126 -19.26 -5.35 -5.99
N THR A 127 -18.34 -5.55 -6.94
CA THR A 127 -18.59 -5.41 -8.38
C THR A 127 -19.14 -6.70 -9.00
N GLY A 128 -19.02 -7.83 -8.32
CA GLY A 128 -19.46 -9.13 -8.79
C GLY A 128 -18.67 -9.72 -9.97
N ILE A 129 -17.52 -9.15 -10.28
CA ILE A 129 -16.68 -9.54 -11.43
C ILE A 129 -15.73 -10.66 -11.07
N ASN A 130 -15.06 -10.55 -9.92
CA ASN A 130 -14.03 -11.47 -9.47
C ASN A 130 -14.48 -12.30 -8.26
N ASN A 131 -13.95 -13.51 -8.13
CA ASN A 131 -13.97 -14.20 -6.86
C ASN A 131 -12.84 -13.66 -5.95
N PHE A 132 -12.79 -14.09 -4.69
CA PHE A 132 -11.80 -13.58 -3.74
C PHE A 132 -10.35 -13.85 -4.18
N TYR A 133 -10.10 -14.94 -4.85
CA TYR A 133 -8.77 -15.29 -5.38
C TYR A 133 -8.36 -14.37 -6.53
N GLY A 134 -9.29 -14.01 -7.39
CA GLY A 134 -9.09 -13.00 -8.43
C GLY A 134 -8.88 -11.59 -7.85
N LEU A 135 -9.59 -11.25 -6.76
CA LEU A 135 -9.36 -10.00 -6.04
C LEU A 135 -7.94 -9.95 -5.45
N GLN A 136 -7.42 -11.04 -4.89
CA GLN A 136 -6.03 -11.09 -4.40
C GLN A 136 -5.01 -10.85 -5.53
N GLN A 137 -5.24 -11.46 -6.70
CA GLN A 137 -4.38 -11.25 -7.87
C GLN A 137 -4.43 -9.79 -8.35
N LEU A 138 -5.62 -9.19 -8.38
CA LEU A 138 -5.82 -7.80 -8.76
C LEU A 138 -5.18 -6.86 -7.74
N ALA A 139 -5.32 -7.14 -6.45
CA ALA A 139 -4.71 -6.38 -5.36
C ALA A 139 -3.18 -6.35 -5.46
N LEU A 140 -2.54 -7.50 -5.67
CA LEU A 140 -1.08 -7.56 -5.85
C LEU A 140 -0.64 -6.80 -7.10
N MET A 141 -1.37 -6.92 -8.21
CA MET A 141 -1.04 -6.16 -9.42
C MET A 141 -1.17 -4.66 -9.21
N SER A 142 -2.24 -4.20 -8.55
CA SER A 142 -2.42 -2.78 -8.20
C SER A 142 -1.26 -2.28 -7.34
N TRP A 143 -0.88 -3.03 -6.32
CA TRP A 143 0.24 -2.69 -5.46
C TRP A 143 1.57 -2.59 -6.22
N LEU A 144 1.88 -3.56 -7.07
CA LEU A 144 3.13 -3.54 -7.86
C LEU A 144 3.17 -2.41 -8.90
N LEU A 145 2.03 -2.01 -9.46
CA LEU A 145 1.95 -1.00 -10.52
C LEU A 145 1.79 0.42 -9.98
N SER A 146 1.09 0.58 -8.87
CA SER A 146 0.68 1.89 -8.36
C SER A 146 1.23 2.22 -6.98
N GLY A 147 1.93 1.28 -6.33
CA GLY A 147 2.46 1.43 -4.98
C GLY A 147 1.45 1.13 -3.88
N ASP A 148 0.15 1.23 -4.17
CA ASP A 148 -0.94 1.03 -3.22
C ASP A 148 -2.03 0.12 -3.75
N CYS A 149 -2.75 -0.50 -2.81
CA CYS A 149 -3.98 -1.23 -3.09
C CYS A 149 -4.97 -0.97 -1.96
N ILE A 150 -6.12 -0.41 -2.30
CA ILE A 150 -7.14 -0.04 -1.31
C ILE A 150 -8.34 -0.97 -1.47
N GLY A 151 -8.71 -1.64 -0.37
CA GLY A 151 -9.89 -2.48 -0.29
C GLY A 151 -10.94 -1.88 0.64
N VAL A 152 -12.08 -1.48 0.09
CA VAL A 152 -13.20 -0.97 0.87
C VAL A 152 -14.12 -2.12 1.22
N ILE A 153 -14.35 -2.32 2.50
CA ILE A 153 -15.31 -3.30 3.00
C ILE A 153 -16.72 -2.70 2.89
N LYS A 154 -17.60 -3.41 2.19
CA LYS A 154 -19.01 -3.04 2.05
C LYS A 154 -19.91 -4.10 2.64
N GLN A 155 -20.98 -3.67 3.27
CA GLN A 155 -22.04 -4.55 3.74
C GLN A 155 -23.26 -4.41 2.84
N TYR A 156 -23.85 -5.53 2.51
CA TYR A 156 -25.06 -5.65 1.69
C TYR A 156 -26.11 -6.46 2.44
N ASP A 157 -27.36 -6.27 2.07
CA ASP A 157 -28.42 -7.11 2.58
C ASP A 157 -28.21 -8.57 2.14
N THR A 158 -28.49 -9.48 3.04
CA THR A 158 -28.37 -10.92 2.81
C THR A 158 -29.68 -11.49 2.30
N ASP A 159 -29.58 -12.44 1.39
CA ASP A 159 -30.71 -13.22 0.92
C ASP A 159 -30.41 -14.73 0.99
N ARG A 160 -31.39 -15.56 0.62
CA ARG A 160 -31.21 -17.03 0.63
C ARG A 160 -30.10 -17.52 -0.30
N MET A 161 -29.82 -16.78 -1.37
CA MET A 161 -28.78 -17.14 -2.35
C MET A 161 -27.41 -16.59 -1.96
N TYR A 162 -27.39 -15.44 -1.28
CA TYR A 162 -26.18 -14.75 -0.82
C TYR A 162 -26.27 -14.46 0.69
N PRO A 163 -25.96 -15.47 1.53
CA PRO A 163 -26.12 -15.37 2.98
C PRO A 163 -25.04 -14.54 3.66
N TYR A 164 -24.03 -14.08 2.91
CA TYR A 164 -22.95 -13.26 3.43
C TYR A 164 -23.13 -11.80 3.03
N SER A 165 -23.11 -10.90 4.02
CA SER A 165 -23.25 -9.46 3.80
C SER A 165 -21.96 -8.79 3.33
N LEU A 166 -20.82 -9.35 3.74
CA LEU A 166 -19.49 -8.76 3.50
C LEU A 166 -19.08 -8.90 2.04
N ARG A 167 -18.77 -7.75 1.40
CA ARG A 167 -18.13 -7.73 0.08
C ARG A 167 -16.97 -6.75 0.06
N ILE A 168 -15.96 -7.03 -0.75
CA ILE A 168 -14.78 -6.20 -0.92
C ILE A 168 -14.89 -5.44 -2.24
N HIS A 169 -14.61 -4.15 -2.19
CA HIS A 169 -14.48 -3.29 -3.36
C HIS A 169 -13.03 -2.80 -3.46
N LEU A 170 -12.30 -3.27 -4.46
CA LEU A 170 -10.96 -2.75 -4.74
C LEU A 170 -11.07 -1.42 -5.48
N VAL A 171 -10.28 -0.46 -5.02
CA VAL A 171 -10.24 0.91 -5.57
C VAL A 171 -8.81 1.20 -6.01
N GLU A 172 -8.68 1.86 -7.17
CA GLU A 172 -7.38 2.29 -7.64
C GLU A 172 -6.77 3.36 -6.72
N ALA A 173 -5.46 3.29 -6.53
CA ALA A 173 -4.72 4.21 -5.67
C ALA A 173 -4.89 5.69 -6.05
N ASP A 174 -5.08 6.00 -7.35
CA ASP A 174 -5.31 7.38 -7.80
C ASP A 174 -6.67 7.98 -7.40
N ARG A 175 -7.59 7.14 -6.94
CA ARG A 175 -8.89 7.60 -6.42
C ARG A 175 -8.84 8.01 -4.96
N VAL A 176 -7.76 7.67 -4.26
CA VAL A 176 -7.47 8.20 -2.93
C VAL A 176 -6.67 9.47 -3.11
N ALA A 177 -7.27 10.60 -2.75
CA ALA A 177 -6.66 11.91 -2.97
C ALA A 177 -7.30 12.93 -2.01
N THR A 178 -6.59 14.01 -1.72
CA THR A 178 -7.10 15.08 -0.86
C THR A 178 -8.23 15.83 -1.55
N PRO A 179 -9.40 16.01 -0.92
CA PRO A 179 -10.46 16.86 -1.43
C PRO A 179 -9.97 18.31 -1.56
N ILE A 180 -10.15 18.90 -2.73
CA ILE A 180 -9.85 20.32 -2.96
C ILE A 180 -11.17 21.02 -3.23
N ASP A 181 -11.42 22.08 -2.50
CA ASP A 181 -12.64 22.89 -2.64
C ASP A 181 -12.80 23.42 -4.08
N GLY A 182 -13.82 22.93 -4.72
CA GLY A 182 -14.50 23.59 -5.86
C GLY A 182 -14.00 23.29 -7.27
N ASN A 183 -12.77 22.86 -7.53
CA ASN A 183 -12.28 22.78 -8.91
C ASN A 183 -11.81 21.43 -9.42
N GLY A 184 -11.90 20.36 -8.66
CA GLY A 184 -11.64 19.00 -9.16
C GLY A 184 -10.25 18.73 -9.75
N ILE A 185 -9.41 19.73 -9.80
CA ILE A 185 -8.02 19.60 -10.23
C ILE A 185 -7.25 19.03 -9.06
N THR A 186 -6.82 17.81 -9.20
CA THR A 186 -5.87 17.20 -8.29
C THR A 186 -4.56 18.01 -8.38
N ALA A 187 -4.31 18.85 -7.40
CA ALA A 187 -2.97 19.43 -7.26
C ALA A 187 -1.99 18.28 -7.04
N LEU A 188 -0.83 18.38 -7.64
CA LEU A 188 0.24 17.37 -7.60
C LEU A 188 0.83 17.17 -6.20
N CYS A 189 0.39 17.95 -5.23
CA CYS A 189 0.90 17.97 -3.86
C CYS A 189 -0.21 18.34 -2.93
N THR A 190 -0.75 17.37 -2.25
CA THR A 190 -2.05 17.58 -1.64
C THR A 190 -2.03 17.33 -0.15
N THR A 191 -1.47 18.32 0.54
CA THR A 191 -1.79 18.51 1.96
C THR A 191 -3.02 19.41 2.05
N GLY A 192 -4.05 18.94 2.72
CA GLY A 192 -5.27 19.67 2.99
C GLY A 192 -5.64 19.60 4.46
N LYS A 193 -6.76 20.22 4.80
CA LYS A 193 -7.40 20.05 6.12
C LYS A 193 -8.87 19.71 5.91
N ASP A 194 -9.36 18.76 6.70
CA ASP A 194 -10.80 18.51 6.75
C ASP A 194 -11.49 19.69 7.44
N PRO A 195 -12.45 20.35 6.79
CA PRO A 195 -13.14 21.52 7.35
C PRO A 195 -14.00 21.18 8.58
N ASN A 196 -14.39 19.92 8.76
CA ASN A 196 -15.25 19.49 9.87
C ASN A 196 -14.45 19.08 11.10
N THR A 197 -13.32 18.40 10.90
CA THR A 197 -12.50 17.85 12.00
C THR A 197 -11.27 18.71 12.29
N GLY A 198 -10.81 19.51 11.32
CA GLY A 198 -9.56 20.27 11.41
C GLY A 198 -8.30 19.41 11.23
N ASN A 199 -8.47 18.10 11.04
CA ASN A 199 -7.36 17.16 10.83
C ASN A 199 -6.63 17.42 9.52
N VAL A 200 -5.34 17.07 9.50
CA VAL A 200 -4.54 17.19 8.30
C VAL A 200 -4.77 15.99 7.39
N ILE A 201 -4.88 16.24 6.09
CA ILE A 201 -5.04 15.22 5.07
C ILE A 201 -3.78 15.22 4.20
N TYR A 202 -3.10 14.08 4.12
CA TYR A 202 -1.93 13.87 3.27
C TYR A 202 -2.28 12.89 2.15
N ASP A 203 -2.35 13.35 0.89
CA ASP A 203 -2.68 12.56 -0.30
C ASP A 203 -3.91 11.64 -0.10
N GLY A 204 -4.96 12.22 0.51
CA GLY A 204 -6.21 11.53 0.81
C GLY A 204 -6.25 10.73 2.11
N VAL A 205 -5.18 10.71 2.88
CA VAL A 205 -5.11 10.06 4.20
C VAL A 205 -5.25 11.12 5.28
N GLU A 206 -6.34 11.06 6.03
CA GLU A 206 -6.61 11.97 7.17
C GLU A 206 -5.97 11.40 8.44
N VAL A 207 -5.21 12.24 9.12
CA VAL A 207 -4.53 11.87 10.37
C VAL A 207 -4.93 12.80 11.50
N ASP A 208 -4.99 12.27 12.70
CA ASP A 208 -5.24 13.03 13.92
C ASP A 208 -3.97 13.77 14.41
N GLU A 209 -4.09 14.48 15.54
CA GLU A 209 -2.99 15.21 16.18
C GLU A 209 -1.80 14.31 16.59
N ASN A 210 -2.04 13.01 16.78
CA ASN A 210 -1.01 12.02 17.14
C ASN A 210 -0.40 11.34 15.92
N GLY A 211 -0.88 11.66 14.71
CA GLY A 211 -0.46 11.03 13.46
C GLY A 211 -1.14 9.69 13.19
N ALA A 212 -2.20 9.34 13.95
CA ALA A 212 -2.95 8.13 13.67
C ALA A 212 -3.92 8.35 12.50
N ILE A 213 -4.05 7.34 11.64
CA ILE A 213 -4.96 7.38 10.48
C ILE A 213 -6.41 7.30 10.98
N VAL A 214 -7.20 8.30 10.65
CA VAL A 214 -8.61 8.41 11.03
C VAL A 214 -9.54 8.06 9.87
N ALA A 215 -9.20 8.49 8.65
CA ALA A 215 -10.04 8.28 7.49
C ALA A 215 -9.25 8.29 6.18
N TYR A 216 -9.88 7.76 5.13
CA TYR A 216 -9.40 7.84 3.75
C TYR A 216 -10.43 8.57 2.90
N HIS A 217 -9.99 9.55 2.12
CA HIS A 217 -10.85 10.29 1.21
C HIS A 217 -10.79 9.66 -0.18
N ILE A 218 -11.92 9.08 -0.62
CA ILE A 218 -12.01 8.31 -1.86
C ILE A 218 -12.95 9.01 -2.84
N ARG A 219 -12.45 9.25 -4.06
CA ARG A 219 -13.27 9.77 -5.17
C ARG A 219 -14.09 8.65 -5.82
N ASN A 220 -15.28 9.01 -6.29
CA ASN A 220 -16.11 8.10 -7.10
C ASN A 220 -15.61 7.97 -8.55
N THR A 221 -14.85 8.98 -9.04
CA THR A 221 -14.36 9.06 -10.42
C THR A 221 -12.83 8.89 -10.47
N TYR A 222 -12.32 8.46 -11.63
CA TYR A 222 -10.89 8.47 -11.90
C TYR A 222 -10.42 9.93 -12.15
N PRO A 223 -9.25 10.36 -11.65
CA PRO A 223 -8.81 11.77 -11.71
C PRO A 223 -8.73 12.37 -13.11
N TYR A 224 -8.47 11.55 -14.10
CA TYR A 224 -8.26 11.96 -15.51
C TYR A 224 -9.39 11.55 -16.45
N GLU A 225 -10.51 11.13 -15.90
CA GLU A 225 -11.72 10.84 -16.67
C GLU A 225 -12.29 12.15 -17.23
N LEU A 226 -12.64 12.15 -18.51
CA LEU A 226 -13.28 13.30 -19.16
C LEU A 226 -14.59 13.64 -18.44
N GLY A 227 -14.71 14.87 -17.97
CA GLY A 227 -15.88 15.33 -17.19
C GLY A 227 -15.85 14.94 -15.73
N ALA A 228 -14.74 14.40 -15.20
CA ALA A 228 -14.60 14.02 -13.80
C ALA A 228 -14.88 15.20 -12.85
N VAL A 229 -14.46 16.40 -13.19
CA VAL A 229 -14.64 17.62 -12.36
C VAL A 229 -16.10 17.87 -11.99
N GLN A 230 -17.02 17.66 -12.93
CA GLN A 230 -18.45 17.91 -12.72
C GLN A 230 -19.18 16.80 -11.98
N LYS A 231 -18.59 15.60 -11.88
CA LYS A 231 -19.20 14.39 -11.32
C LYS A 231 -18.50 13.85 -10.09
N THR A 232 -17.45 14.54 -9.61
CA THR A 232 -16.65 14.03 -8.50
C THR A 232 -17.38 14.19 -7.18
N GLU A 233 -17.63 13.07 -6.53
CA GLU A 233 -18.11 12.97 -5.16
C GLU A 233 -17.03 12.30 -4.31
N TRP A 234 -16.95 12.70 -3.05
CA TRP A 234 -16.00 12.18 -2.09
C TRP A 234 -16.70 11.33 -1.05
N LYS A 235 -16.05 10.23 -0.67
CA LYS A 235 -16.42 9.42 0.51
C LYS A 235 -15.25 9.44 1.48
N ARG A 236 -15.59 9.74 2.71
CA ARG A 236 -14.68 9.72 3.86
C ARG A 236 -14.79 8.39 4.62
#